data_256f4b20ec5f18ecf86839c9ddce9180
#
_entry.id   256f4b20ec5f18ecf86839c9ddce9180
#
_cell.length_a   1.000
_cell.length_b   1.000
_cell.length_c   1.000
_cell.angle_alpha   90.00
_cell.angle_beta   90.00
_cell.angle_gamma   90.00
#
_symmetry.space_group_name_H-M   'P 1'
#
loop_
_entity.id
_entity.type
_entity.pdbx_description
1 polymer ?
#
loop_
_entity_poly.entity_id
_entity_poly.type
_entity_poly.pdbx_seq_one_letter_code
_entity_poly.pdbx_strand_id
1 'polypeptide(L)'
;MTPDAQPIPASEPRHAHEVRWDVRVPVRDGLELSANLWLPLPSSDAPDETFPVILEMIPYGKDSWRRNADTSRGRWLAARGFALCRLDVRGTGSSPGVALDEYTEVETLDGYDTVEWLAAQPWCNGNVGMWGISYGGFTAIQVARLRPPHLRAILPMYATDDRYRDDVHIRGGCVTASEKSQYAVSQLGMNAMPPYPAFAGPDWRDRWRERLEATPPWLMAWVREQTDGPYWRRGSLAPDYDALECAVFQVAGWADSYVDPAFRIQERCRSAVSVRTLVGNWVHSFPSDAYPGPNLDWLHELVRFFDRYLKDIPNGWEHEPAITWFEHDYAAPEAFPAAWPGRWRAAGTFPVAGTTPSTWHLGDGTLAPEPAATDAVDTIRHRATTGTSGALSWGAGWHPNGLARDLRPDELHGATYTTEPLAEPLAVIGVPEAVLHVTASMAVATCVVRLSEVDADGTSSLVATGVLNLTHRLSDTDPSPMPTRGLATEEVRIPLRTTGYRFTPGRRIRLAVLTSYWPVLWPSPMTGELRVHHGPATPSRLVLPVLPASAPTLEPPAFRLDPPV
;
A
#
# COMPACT_ATOMS: atom_id res chain seq x y z
N MET A 1 -10.90 -14.64 -18.30
CA MET A 1 -9.76 -15.53 -18.71
C MET A 1 -10.26 -16.42 -19.82
N THR A 2 -9.56 -16.45 -20.93
CA THR A 2 -9.79 -17.47 -21.98
C THR A 2 -9.44 -18.84 -21.39
N PRO A 3 -10.30 -19.85 -21.49
CA PRO A 3 -10.11 -21.16 -20.86
C PRO A 3 -8.83 -21.92 -21.23
N ASP A 4 -8.12 -21.49 -22.26
CA ASP A 4 -6.97 -22.19 -22.85
C ASP A 4 -5.63 -21.48 -22.67
N ALA A 5 -5.57 -20.31 -22.01
CA ALA A 5 -4.31 -19.60 -21.77
C ALA A 5 -3.52 -20.30 -20.65
N GLN A 6 -2.36 -20.85 -20.99
CA GLN A 6 -1.46 -21.46 -20.02
C GLN A 6 -0.65 -20.38 -19.29
N PRO A 7 -0.46 -20.49 -17.97
CA PRO A 7 0.47 -19.61 -17.26
C PRO A 7 1.87 -19.69 -17.86
N ILE A 8 2.57 -18.56 -17.93
CA ILE A 8 3.92 -18.51 -18.43
C ILE A 8 4.84 -19.29 -17.47
N PRO A 9 5.77 -20.14 -17.98
CA PRO A 9 6.60 -20.97 -17.14
C PRO A 9 7.49 -20.18 -16.17
N ALA A 10 7.69 -20.71 -14.98
CA ALA A 10 8.67 -20.28 -13.99
C ALA A 10 9.65 -21.43 -13.73
N SER A 11 10.81 -21.11 -13.13
CA SER A 11 11.80 -22.13 -12.73
C SER A 11 11.16 -23.22 -11.86
N GLU A 12 11.39 -24.48 -12.23
CA GLU A 12 10.90 -25.64 -11.50
C GLU A 12 11.93 -26.09 -10.43
N PRO A 13 11.50 -26.82 -9.38
CA PRO A 13 12.39 -27.29 -8.33
C PRO A 13 13.41 -28.31 -8.88
N ARG A 14 14.70 -28.02 -8.73
CA ARG A 14 15.81 -28.87 -9.20
C ARG A 14 16.92 -29.05 -8.17
N HIS A 15 17.03 -28.11 -7.21
CA HIS A 15 18.18 -28.06 -6.32
C HIS A 15 17.84 -28.58 -4.92
N ALA A 16 18.74 -29.34 -4.33
CA ALA A 16 18.82 -29.50 -2.90
C ALA A 16 19.25 -28.16 -2.27
N HIS A 17 19.11 -28.02 -0.97
CA HIS A 17 19.46 -26.77 -0.29
C HIS A 17 20.11 -27.04 1.07
N GLU A 18 20.86 -26.06 1.53
CA GLU A 18 21.32 -25.95 2.91
C GLU A 18 20.75 -24.69 3.58
N VAL A 19 20.72 -24.69 4.91
CA VAL A 19 20.32 -23.52 5.68
C VAL A 19 21.48 -23.11 6.57
N ARG A 20 21.88 -21.84 6.47
CA ARG A 20 22.88 -21.23 7.33
C ARG A 20 22.17 -20.23 8.26
N TRP A 21 22.20 -20.54 9.53
CA TRP A 21 21.58 -19.71 10.57
C TRP A 21 22.59 -18.69 11.07
N ASP A 22 22.11 -17.48 11.41
CA ASP A 22 22.89 -16.42 12.04
C ASP A 22 24.19 -16.07 11.31
N VAL A 23 24.13 -15.96 9.99
CA VAL A 23 25.25 -15.47 9.20
C VAL A 23 25.48 -14.00 9.51
N ARG A 24 26.74 -13.65 9.80
CA ARG A 24 27.11 -12.28 10.11
C ARG A 24 27.41 -11.51 8.83
N VAL A 25 26.66 -10.42 8.64
CA VAL A 25 26.78 -9.53 7.50
C VAL A 25 27.42 -8.23 7.95
N PRO A 26 28.69 -7.98 7.60
CA PRO A 26 29.37 -6.74 7.98
C PRO A 26 28.80 -5.55 7.24
N VAL A 27 28.62 -4.45 7.94
CA VAL A 27 28.20 -3.15 7.39
C VAL A 27 29.26 -2.09 7.66
N ARG A 28 29.20 -0.96 6.97
CA ARG A 28 30.24 0.07 6.88
C ARG A 28 30.76 0.65 8.20
N ASP A 29 29.97 0.63 9.26
CA ASP A 29 30.37 1.12 10.59
C ASP A 29 30.98 0.03 11.48
N GLY A 30 31.17 -1.16 10.95
CA GLY A 30 31.82 -2.29 11.62
C GLY A 30 30.86 -3.16 12.43
N LEU A 31 29.55 -2.88 12.44
CA LEU A 31 28.58 -3.83 12.98
C LEU A 31 28.42 -5.03 12.04
N GLU A 32 28.03 -6.16 12.62
CA GLU A 32 27.71 -7.38 11.87
C GLU A 32 26.24 -7.74 12.10
N LEU A 33 25.40 -7.48 11.11
CA LEU A 33 23.98 -7.81 11.17
C LEU A 33 23.77 -9.32 11.06
N SER A 34 22.63 -9.79 11.57
CA SER A 34 22.28 -11.20 11.62
C SER A 34 21.32 -11.56 10.50
N ALA A 35 21.72 -12.54 9.67
CA ALA A 35 20.92 -13.07 8.57
C ALA A 35 20.73 -14.59 8.67
N ASN A 36 19.63 -15.10 8.14
CA ASN A 36 19.45 -16.52 7.82
C ASN A 36 19.46 -16.69 6.31
N LEU A 37 20.20 -17.68 5.83
CA LEU A 37 20.35 -17.99 4.41
C LEU A 37 19.80 -19.37 4.09
N TRP A 38 18.98 -19.49 3.07
CA TRP A 38 18.59 -20.73 2.43
C TRP A 38 19.30 -20.76 1.08
N LEU A 39 20.29 -21.63 0.93
CA LEU A 39 21.18 -21.67 -0.23
C LEU A 39 20.86 -22.88 -1.09
N PRO A 40 20.64 -22.71 -2.41
CA PRO A 40 20.65 -23.82 -3.33
C PRO A 40 22.02 -24.52 -3.31
N LEU A 41 22.02 -25.83 -3.49
CA LEU A 41 23.25 -26.58 -3.69
C LEU A 41 23.46 -26.85 -5.19
N PRO A 42 24.69 -26.62 -5.70
CA PRO A 42 25.01 -26.97 -7.07
C PRO A 42 24.70 -28.42 -7.37
N SER A 43 24.31 -28.72 -8.61
CA SER A 43 24.09 -30.08 -9.03
C SER A 43 25.43 -30.80 -9.24
N SER A 44 25.39 -32.14 -9.21
CA SER A 44 26.61 -32.94 -9.50
C SER A 44 27.19 -32.66 -10.89
N ASP A 45 26.33 -32.27 -11.83
CA ASP A 45 26.70 -32.01 -13.22
C ASP A 45 27.23 -30.59 -13.44
N ALA A 46 27.01 -29.67 -12.47
CA ALA A 46 27.47 -28.29 -12.49
C ALA A 46 27.97 -27.86 -11.09
N PRO A 47 29.14 -28.40 -10.64
CA PRO A 47 29.61 -28.17 -9.27
C PRO A 47 30.01 -26.71 -8.98
N ASP A 48 30.29 -25.92 -10.01
CA ASP A 48 30.66 -24.50 -9.91
C ASP A 48 29.46 -23.56 -10.15
N GLU A 49 28.21 -24.08 -10.16
CA GLU A 49 27.01 -23.28 -10.36
C GLU A 49 26.84 -22.27 -9.24
N THR A 50 26.53 -21.02 -9.61
CA THR A 50 26.26 -19.92 -8.69
C THR A 50 24.82 -19.44 -8.86
N PHE A 51 24.25 -18.83 -7.80
CA PHE A 51 22.84 -18.54 -7.72
C PHE A 51 22.57 -17.06 -7.40
N PRO A 52 21.51 -16.46 -7.94
CA PRO A 52 21.07 -15.14 -7.51
C PRO A 52 20.50 -15.18 -6.10
N VAL A 53 20.52 -14.01 -5.43
CA VAL A 53 20.02 -13.84 -4.07
C VAL A 53 18.78 -12.96 -4.07
N ILE A 54 17.80 -13.35 -3.27
CA ILE A 54 16.65 -12.53 -2.93
C ILE A 54 16.77 -12.14 -1.45
N LEU A 55 16.86 -10.82 -1.17
CA LEU A 55 16.98 -10.25 0.17
C LEU A 55 15.61 -9.78 0.67
N GLU A 56 15.26 -10.15 1.90
CA GLU A 56 14.18 -9.52 2.66
C GLU A 56 14.76 -8.96 3.98
N MET A 57 14.53 -7.68 4.24
CA MET A 57 15.06 -6.95 5.37
C MET A 57 13.93 -6.30 6.17
N ILE A 58 13.66 -6.77 7.39
CA ILE A 58 12.59 -6.24 8.25
C ILE A 58 12.93 -6.32 9.74
N PRO A 59 12.26 -5.51 10.61
CA PRO A 59 12.56 -5.42 12.03
C PRO A 59 11.82 -6.44 12.91
N TYR A 60 11.22 -7.49 12.35
CA TYR A 60 10.24 -8.32 13.07
C TYR A 60 10.82 -9.60 13.68
N GLY A 61 12.16 -9.73 13.73
CA GLY A 61 12.84 -10.86 14.33
C GLY A 61 12.71 -12.15 13.51
N LYS A 62 13.73 -12.43 12.67
CA LYS A 62 13.78 -13.60 11.77
C LYS A 62 13.69 -14.96 12.47
N ASP A 63 14.10 -15.01 13.73
CA ASP A 63 14.15 -16.25 14.53
C ASP A 63 12.94 -16.42 15.46
N SER A 64 11.92 -15.55 15.35
CA SER A 64 10.71 -15.56 16.17
C SER A 64 9.52 -16.19 15.43
N TRP A 65 8.35 -15.61 15.56
CA TRP A 65 7.09 -16.11 15.00
C TRP A 65 7.08 -16.29 13.47
N ARG A 66 7.94 -15.58 12.73
CA ARG A 66 8.04 -15.69 11.27
C ARG A 66 8.89 -16.87 10.79
N ARG A 67 9.73 -17.44 11.64
CA ARG A 67 10.75 -18.44 11.26
C ARG A 67 10.21 -19.60 10.44
N ASN A 68 9.03 -20.13 10.79
CA ASN A 68 8.46 -21.27 10.08
C ASN A 68 8.03 -20.90 8.65
N ALA A 69 7.33 -19.78 8.50
CA ALA A 69 6.90 -19.30 7.18
C ALA A 69 8.11 -18.93 6.29
N ASP A 70 9.12 -18.26 6.86
CA ASP A 70 10.34 -17.91 6.14
C ASP A 70 11.13 -19.17 5.75
N THR A 71 11.14 -20.22 6.60
CA THR A 71 11.77 -21.50 6.28
C THR A 71 11.07 -22.22 5.12
N SER A 72 9.74 -22.26 5.12
CA SER A 72 8.98 -22.87 4.01
C SER A 72 9.28 -22.16 2.69
N ARG A 73 9.22 -20.84 2.69
CA ARG A 73 9.48 -19.99 1.52
C ARG A 73 10.94 -20.10 1.06
N GLY A 74 11.90 -20.07 2.00
CA GLY A 74 13.33 -20.20 1.70
C GLY A 74 13.65 -21.54 1.04
N ARG A 75 13.09 -22.64 1.53
CA ARG A 75 13.23 -23.95 0.90
C ARG A 75 12.62 -24.01 -0.49
N TRP A 76 11.45 -23.40 -0.65
CA TRP A 76 10.74 -23.36 -1.92
C TRP A 76 11.52 -22.58 -2.99
N LEU A 77 12.10 -21.45 -2.63
CA LEU A 77 12.94 -20.63 -3.51
C LEU A 77 14.28 -21.30 -3.80
N ALA A 78 14.95 -21.84 -2.78
CA ALA A 78 16.23 -22.52 -2.94
C ALA A 78 16.12 -23.74 -3.88
N ALA A 79 15.03 -24.52 -3.78
CA ALA A 79 14.78 -25.61 -4.72
C ALA A 79 14.69 -25.13 -6.18
N ARG A 80 14.38 -23.86 -6.43
CA ARG A 80 14.28 -23.23 -7.75
C ARG A 80 15.53 -22.43 -8.16
N GLY A 81 16.62 -22.58 -7.41
CA GLY A 81 17.90 -21.93 -7.71
C GLY A 81 17.93 -20.44 -7.35
N PHE A 82 17.26 -20.04 -6.28
CA PHE A 82 17.37 -18.72 -5.67
C PHE A 82 17.83 -18.85 -4.22
N ALA A 83 18.92 -18.22 -3.85
CA ALA A 83 19.24 -18.05 -2.44
C ALA A 83 18.24 -17.04 -1.81
N LEU A 84 17.73 -17.34 -0.61
CA LEU A 84 16.96 -16.38 0.17
C LEU A 84 17.81 -15.89 1.34
N CYS A 85 17.94 -14.59 1.48
CA CYS A 85 18.53 -13.94 2.64
C CYS A 85 17.44 -13.23 3.45
N ARG A 86 17.30 -13.60 4.72
CA ARG A 86 16.42 -12.97 5.68
C ARG A 86 17.23 -12.25 6.73
N LEU A 87 17.25 -10.92 6.68
CA LEU A 87 18.06 -10.06 7.53
C LEU A 87 17.21 -9.41 8.63
N ASP A 88 17.67 -9.46 9.88
CA ASP A 88 17.16 -8.59 10.94
C ASP A 88 17.76 -7.20 10.80
N VAL A 89 16.91 -6.17 10.79
CA VAL A 89 17.33 -4.78 10.81
C VAL A 89 18.13 -4.49 12.08
N ARG A 90 19.07 -3.56 11.99
CA ARG A 90 19.88 -3.03 13.10
C ARG A 90 19.05 -2.81 14.37
N GLY A 91 19.52 -3.34 15.50
CA GLY A 91 18.85 -3.18 16.80
C GLY A 91 17.60 -4.05 17.00
N THR A 92 17.29 -4.95 16.07
CA THR A 92 16.15 -5.86 16.14
C THR A 92 16.57 -7.33 16.04
N GLY A 93 15.73 -8.24 16.53
CA GLY A 93 16.03 -9.67 16.49
C GLY A 93 17.43 -10.00 17.01
N SER A 94 18.23 -10.73 16.21
CA SER A 94 19.61 -11.10 16.55
C SER A 94 20.68 -10.12 16.02
N SER A 95 20.30 -9.06 15.31
CA SER A 95 21.22 -8.01 14.85
C SER A 95 21.62 -7.09 16.00
N PRO A 96 22.89 -6.66 16.10
CA PRO A 96 23.35 -5.72 17.13
C PRO A 96 22.83 -4.29 16.92
N GLY A 97 23.11 -3.39 17.88
CA GLY A 97 22.71 -2.01 17.84
C GLY A 97 21.33 -1.74 18.46
N VAL A 98 20.85 -0.52 18.27
CA VAL A 98 19.58 -0.01 18.81
C VAL A 98 18.70 0.52 17.69
N ALA A 99 17.43 0.15 17.70
CA ALA A 99 16.44 0.63 16.75
C ALA A 99 15.84 1.96 17.23
N LEU A 100 16.41 3.08 16.78
CA LEU A 100 16.05 4.43 17.23
C LEU A 100 14.75 4.95 16.63
N ASP A 101 14.41 4.52 15.41
CA ASP A 101 13.20 4.88 14.68
C ASP A 101 13.04 3.91 13.51
N GLU A 102 11.91 3.97 12.80
CA GLU A 102 11.72 3.26 11.55
C GLU A 102 12.43 3.96 10.39
N TYR A 103 12.85 3.19 9.38
CA TYR A 103 13.40 3.69 8.11
C TYR A 103 14.49 4.75 8.29
N THR A 104 15.41 4.52 9.22
CA THR A 104 16.53 5.42 9.40
C THR A 104 17.47 5.38 8.19
N GLU A 105 18.21 6.47 7.97
CA GLU A 105 19.20 6.52 6.90
C GLU A 105 20.25 5.41 7.04
N VAL A 106 20.67 5.14 8.29
CA VAL A 106 21.64 4.07 8.60
C VAL A 106 21.07 2.70 8.22
N GLU A 107 19.79 2.45 8.48
CA GLU A 107 19.13 1.22 8.08
C GLU A 107 19.13 1.05 6.55
N THR A 108 18.87 2.12 5.81
CA THR A 108 18.91 2.08 4.33
C THR A 108 20.33 1.81 3.82
N LEU A 109 21.35 2.40 4.47
CA LEU A 109 22.76 2.14 4.15
C LEU A 109 23.18 0.71 4.51
N ASP A 110 22.67 0.15 5.60
CA ASP A 110 22.88 -1.26 5.98
C ASP A 110 22.33 -2.20 4.89
N GLY A 111 21.19 -1.86 4.31
CA GLY A 111 20.61 -2.59 3.18
C GLY A 111 21.50 -2.52 1.94
N TYR A 112 22.05 -1.36 1.62
CA TYR A 112 23.02 -1.20 0.53
C TYR A 112 24.25 -2.10 0.75
N ASP A 113 24.87 -2.04 1.93
CA ASP A 113 26.05 -2.83 2.26
C ASP A 113 25.75 -4.33 2.22
N THR A 114 24.54 -4.72 2.65
CA THR A 114 24.10 -6.12 2.59
C THR A 114 23.95 -6.61 1.14
N VAL A 115 23.41 -5.80 0.24
CA VAL A 115 23.31 -6.14 -1.19
C VAL A 115 24.71 -6.40 -1.78
N GLU A 116 25.65 -5.49 -1.54
CA GLU A 116 27.01 -5.62 -2.06
C GLU A 116 27.77 -6.80 -1.43
N TRP A 117 27.57 -7.04 -0.13
CA TRP A 117 28.16 -8.19 0.54
C TRP A 117 27.63 -9.51 -0.01
N LEU A 118 26.32 -9.62 -0.24
CA LEU A 118 25.69 -10.81 -0.83
C LEU A 118 26.21 -11.09 -2.24
N ALA A 119 26.31 -10.05 -3.06
CA ALA A 119 26.81 -10.17 -4.43
C ALA A 119 28.26 -10.67 -4.50
N ALA A 120 29.08 -10.34 -3.51
CA ALA A 120 30.48 -10.74 -3.42
C ALA A 120 30.69 -12.19 -2.89
N GLN A 121 29.63 -12.89 -2.49
CA GLN A 121 29.77 -14.25 -1.96
C GLN A 121 30.13 -15.25 -3.08
N PRO A 122 31.00 -16.23 -2.82
CA PRO A 122 31.47 -17.15 -3.84
C PRO A 122 30.37 -18.05 -4.46
N TRP A 123 29.26 -18.22 -3.77
CA TRP A 123 28.08 -18.95 -4.24
C TRP A 123 27.07 -18.06 -4.99
N CYS A 124 27.28 -16.74 -4.99
CA CYS A 124 26.41 -15.78 -5.67
C CYS A 124 26.85 -15.53 -7.11
N ASN A 125 25.89 -15.41 -8.03
CA ASN A 125 26.17 -15.05 -9.43
C ASN A 125 26.35 -13.52 -9.65
N GLY A 126 26.38 -12.72 -8.56
CA GLY A 126 26.50 -11.27 -8.60
C GLY A 126 25.15 -10.53 -8.78
N ASN A 127 24.04 -11.21 -8.94
CA ASN A 127 22.72 -10.59 -9.07
C ASN A 127 21.92 -10.71 -7.78
N VAL A 128 21.48 -9.56 -7.25
CA VAL A 128 20.66 -9.49 -6.05
C VAL A 128 19.31 -8.87 -6.38
N GLY A 129 18.24 -9.45 -5.86
CA GLY A 129 16.91 -8.89 -5.82
C GLY A 129 16.49 -8.57 -4.39
N MET A 130 15.55 -7.66 -4.23
CA MET A 130 14.88 -7.45 -2.94
C MET A 130 13.39 -7.64 -3.06
N TRP A 131 12.77 -8.13 -2.01
CA TRP A 131 11.33 -8.26 -1.94
C TRP A 131 10.84 -8.04 -0.52
N GLY A 132 9.55 -7.84 -0.36
CA GLY A 132 8.90 -7.89 0.93
C GLY A 132 7.51 -7.30 0.91
N ILE A 133 6.75 -7.66 1.93
CA ILE A 133 5.44 -7.10 2.20
C ILE A 133 5.59 -5.99 3.23
N SER A 134 4.87 -4.86 3.07
CA SER A 134 4.87 -3.77 4.05
C SER A 134 6.28 -3.23 4.28
N TYR A 135 6.78 -3.24 5.51
CA TYR A 135 8.13 -2.80 5.85
C TYR A 135 9.22 -3.35 4.91
N GLY A 136 9.14 -4.65 4.57
CA GLY A 136 10.09 -5.25 3.62
C GLY A 136 9.99 -4.71 2.19
N GLY A 137 8.79 -4.31 1.77
CA GLY A 137 8.59 -3.61 0.51
C GLY A 137 9.11 -2.17 0.56
N PHE A 138 8.95 -1.48 1.69
CA PHE A 138 9.50 -0.13 1.91
C PHE A 138 11.02 -0.15 1.88
N THR A 139 11.67 -1.09 2.61
CA THR A 139 13.13 -1.20 2.61
C THR A 139 13.68 -1.53 1.22
N ALA A 140 12.96 -2.36 0.43
CA ALA A 140 13.35 -2.63 -0.95
C ALA A 140 13.36 -1.36 -1.82
N ILE A 141 12.34 -0.51 -1.71
CA ILE A 141 12.28 0.79 -2.42
C ILE A 141 13.40 1.72 -1.93
N GLN A 142 13.60 1.82 -0.61
CA GLN A 142 14.57 2.73 0.00
C GLN A 142 16.01 2.36 -0.36
N VAL A 143 16.34 1.06 -0.34
CA VAL A 143 17.66 0.59 -0.75
C VAL A 143 17.88 0.78 -2.25
N ALA A 144 16.86 0.45 -3.07
CA ALA A 144 16.95 0.63 -4.52
C ALA A 144 17.18 2.09 -4.93
N ARG A 145 16.63 3.06 -4.17
CA ARG A 145 16.89 4.51 -4.38
C ARG A 145 18.37 4.87 -4.27
N LEU A 146 19.15 4.12 -3.50
CA LEU A 146 20.59 4.32 -3.38
C LEU A 146 21.39 3.68 -4.54
N ARG A 147 20.73 2.95 -5.43
CA ARG A 147 21.30 2.33 -6.64
C ARG A 147 22.51 1.42 -6.35
N PRO A 148 22.40 0.41 -5.45
CA PRO A 148 23.49 -0.55 -5.30
C PRO A 148 23.78 -1.22 -6.64
N PRO A 149 25.06 -1.31 -7.09
CA PRO A 149 25.41 -1.82 -8.43
C PRO A 149 24.90 -3.22 -8.73
N HIS A 150 24.76 -4.07 -7.70
CA HIS A 150 24.32 -5.46 -7.86
C HIS A 150 22.82 -5.67 -7.62
N LEU A 151 22.05 -4.62 -7.25
CA LEU A 151 20.60 -4.70 -7.10
C LEU A 151 19.91 -4.58 -8.47
N ARG A 152 19.44 -5.71 -9.00
CA ARG A 152 18.88 -5.82 -10.34
C ARG A 152 17.36 -5.64 -10.39
N ALA A 153 16.67 -6.04 -9.33
CA ALA A 153 15.20 -6.06 -9.32
C ALA A 153 14.64 -5.95 -7.90
N ILE A 154 13.47 -5.31 -7.76
CA ILE A 154 12.73 -5.26 -6.50
C ILE A 154 11.27 -5.66 -6.69
N LEU A 155 10.71 -6.34 -5.68
CA LEU A 155 9.29 -6.71 -5.62
C LEU A 155 8.67 -6.16 -4.32
N PRO A 156 8.31 -4.86 -4.28
CA PRO A 156 7.58 -4.30 -3.15
C PRO A 156 6.10 -4.68 -3.21
N MET A 157 5.60 -5.27 -2.12
CA MET A 157 4.18 -5.57 -1.93
C MET A 157 3.61 -4.67 -0.85
N TYR A 158 2.48 -4.00 -1.12
CA TYR A 158 1.78 -3.16 -0.15
C TYR A 158 2.73 -2.19 0.57
N ALA A 159 3.45 -1.38 -0.20
CA ALA A 159 4.48 -0.48 0.27
C ALA A 159 4.23 0.96 -0.17
N THR A 160 4.74 1.93 0.60
CA THR A 160 4.61 3.35 0.25
C THR A 160 5.84 3.91 -0.47
N ASP A 161 5.56 4.92 -1.28
CA ASP A 161 6.54 5.82 -1.90
C ASP A 161 6.70 7.14 -1.13
N ASP A 162 5.74 7.47 -0.25
CA ASP A 162 5.69 8.73 0.51
C ASP A 162 5.18 8.48 1.92
N ARG A 163 6.07 8.52 2.90
CA ARG A 163 5.78 8.25 4.31
C ARG A 163 4.79 9.23 4.94
N TYR A 164 4.72 10.47 4.44
CA TYR A 164 3.76 11.45 4.93
C TYR A 164 2.34 11.14 4.44
N ARG A 165 2.21 10.87 3.14
CA ARG A 165 0.89 10.77 2.50
C ARG A 165 0.20 9.43 2.71
N ASP A 166 0.97 8.35 2.67
CA ASP A 166 0.38 7.00 2.55
C ASP A 166 0.99 5.94 3.45
N ASP A 167 1.74 6.33 4.47
CA ASP A 167 2.08 5.40 5.54
C ASP A 167 0.95 5.35 6.59
N VAL A 168 1.06 4.47 7.59
CA VAL A 168 0.07 4.32 8.68
C VAL A 168 -0.08 5.56 9.57
N HIS A 169 0.63 6.64 9.28
CA HIS A 169 0.78 7.77 10.19
C HIS A 169 -0.19 8.91 9.94
N ILE A 170 -0.33 9.33 8.69
CA ILE A 170 -1.09 10.51 8.29
C ILE A 170 -1.84 10.23 6.98
N ARG A 171 -3.06 10.73 6.87
CA ARG A 171 -3.89 10.70 5.67
C ARG A 171 -4.53 12.06 5.46
N GLY A 172 -4.23 12.72 4.34
CA GLY A 172 -4.76 14.05 4.03
C GLY A 172 -4.56 15.06 5.16
N GLY A 173 -3.39 15.08 5.80
CA GLY A 173 -3.09 15.89 6.97
C GLY A 173 -3.80 15.47 8.26
N CYS A 174 -4.56 14.38 8.26
CA CYS A 174 -5.21 13.82 9.46
C CYS A 174 -4.33 12.76 10.08
N VAL A 175 -4.17 12.81 11.40
CA VAL A 175 -3.45 11.78 12.17
C VAL A 175 -4.30 10.50 12.20
N THR A 176 -3.75 9.38 11.77
CA THR A 176 -4.44 8.09 11.86
C THR A 176 -4.52 7.60 13.32
N ALA A 177 -5.56 6.86 13.65
CA ALA A 177 -5.79 6.37 15.01
C ALA A 177 -5.55 4.86 15.11
N SER A 178 -6.42 4.04 14.51
CA SER A 178 -6.35 2.59 14.66
C SER A 178 -5.05 1.98 14.11
N GLU A 179 -4.66 2.31 12.88
CA GLU A 179 -3.46 1.73 12.25
C GLU A 179 -2.18 2.15 12.99
N LYS A 180 -2.01 3.45 13.21
CA LYS A 180 -0.84 3.96 13.94
C LYS A 180 -0.71 3.35 15.33
N SER A 181 -1.82 3.27 16.08
CA SER A 181 -1.80 2.74 17.45
C SER A 181 -1.48 1.25 17.47
N GLN A 182 -2.09 0.45 16.60
CA GLN A 182 -1.83 -0.98 16.50
C GLN A 182 -0.37 -1.25 16.11
N TYR A 183 0.12 -0.55 15.09
CA TYR A 183 1.49 -0.69 14.62
C TYR A 183 2.50 -0.26 15.69
N ALA A 184 2.27 0.87 16.35
CA ALA A 184 3.15 1.39 17.40
C ALA A 184 3.28 0.43 18.59
N VAL A 185 2.16 -0.15 19.06
CA VAL A 185 2.17 -1.12 20.17
C VAL A 185 2.86 -2.42 19.76
N SER A 186 2.56 -2.92 18.55
CA SER A 186 3.22 -4.12 18.03
C SER A 186 4.72 -3.92 17.89
N GLN A 187 5.15 -2.78 17.34
CA GLN A 187 6.56 -2.47 17.14
C GLN A 187 7.29 -2.28 18.47
N LEU A 188 6.67 -1.60 19.43
CA LEU A 188 7.23 -1.47 20.78
C LEU A 188 7.45 -2.85 21.43
N GLY A 189 6.47 -3.74 21.30
CA GLY A 189 6.58 -5.12 21.78
C GLY A 189 7.71 -5.89 21.09
N MET A 190 7.82 -5.79 19.77
CA MET A 190 8.90 -6.47 19.01
C MET A 190 10.29 -5.91 19.34
N ASN A 191 10.43 -4.59 19.49
CA ASN A 191 11.70 -3.96 19.87
C ASN A 191 12.11 -4.33 21.30
N ALA A 192 11.16 -4.62 22.19
CA ALA A 192 11.42 -5.04 23.57
C ALA A 192 11.77 -6.54 23.70
N MET A 193 11.63 -7.34 22.64
CA MET A 193 11.97 -8.77 22.68
C MET A 193 13.48 -8.98 22.81
N PRO A 194 13.92 -10.02 23.58
CA PRO A 194 15.32 -10.38 23.64
C PRO A 194 15.83 -10.85 22.27
N PRO A 195 17.11 -10.63 21.97
CA PRO A 195 17.74 -11.32 20.86
C PRO A 195 17.69 -12.83 21.09
N TYR A 196 17.74 -13.63 20.02
CA TYR A 196 17.67 -15.09 20.15
C TYR A 196 18.95 -15.60 20.85
N PRO A 197 18.88 -16.17 22.07
CA PRO A 197 20.07 -16.42 22.88
C PRO A 197 21.10 -17.34 22.24
N ALA A 198 20.65 -18.32 21.41
CA ALA A 198 21.53 -19.24 20.72
C ALA A 198 22.45 -18.55 19.69
N PHE A 199 22.04 -17.38 19.18
CA PHE A 199 22.79 -16.65 18.13
C PHE A 199 23.42 -15.35 18.63
N ALA A 200 22.85 -14.74 19.68
CA ALA A 200 23.34 -13.46 20.17
C ALA A 200 24.64 -13.55 21.00
N GLY A 201 25.08 -14.77 21.32
CA GLY A 201 26.28 -14.98 22.13
C GLY A 201 26.03 -14.84 23.65
N PRO A 202 27.08 -15.00 24.48
CA PRO A 202 26.94 -15.03 25.94
C PRO A 202 26.47 -13.71 26.56
N ASP A 203 26.69 -12.60 25.89
CA ASP A 203 26.34 -11.23 26.30
C ASP A 203 24.89 -10.82 25.88
N TRP A 204 24.05 -11.75 25.44
CA TRP A 204 22.72 -11.45 24.94
C TRP A 204 21.82 -10.70 25.95
N ARG A 205 22.01 -10.94 27.28
CA ARG A 205 21.25 -10.25 28.31
C ARG A 205 21.64 -8.76 28.45
N ASP A 206 22.92 -8.46 28.26
CA ASP A 206 23.43 -7.08 28.35
C ASP A 206 22.99 -6.29 27.12
N ARG A 207 23.05 -6.89 25.91
CA ARG A 207 22.49 -6.30 24.70
C ARG A 207 20.98 -6.08 24.80
N TRP A 208 20.26 -7.01 25.40
CA TRP A 208 18.82 -6.85 25.62
C TRP A 208 18.52 -5.70 26.57
N ARG A 209 19.26 -5.59 27.68
CA ARG A 209 19.13 -4.47 28.62
C ARG A 209 19.42 -3.14 27.94
N GLU A 210 20.51 -3.04 27.17
CA GLU A 210 20.84 -1.85 26.39
C GLU A 210 19.67 -1.44 25.48
N ARG A 211 19.07 -2.38 24.75
CA ARG A 211 17.89 -2.09 23.90
C ARG A 211 16.71 -1.57 24.71
N LEU A 212 16.38 -2.23 25.82
CA LEU A 212 15.26 -1.81 26.67
C LEU A 212 15.45 -0.39 27.23
N GLU A 213 16.68 0.01 27.48
CA GLU A 213 17.02 1.34 28.01
C GLU A 213 17.13 2.41 26.91
N ALA A 214 17.64 2.05 25.73
CA ALA A 214 18.00 3.00 24.68
C ALA A 214 16.96 3.14 23.55
N THR A 215 16.11 2.13 23.31
CA THR A 215 15.12 2.19 22.23
C THR A 215 13.94 3.09 22.62
N PRO A 216 13.72 4.22 21.96
CA PRO A 216 12.59 5.09 22.26
C PRO A 216 11.28 4.47 21.75
N PRO A 217 10.12 4.82 22.34
CA PRO A 217 8.83 4.55 21.73
C PRO A 217 8.67 5.39 20.45
N TRP A 218 8.73 4.77 19.28
CA TRP A 218 8.68 5.45 17.98
C TRP A 218 7.43 6.31 17.80
N LEU A 219 6.30 5.88 18.38
CA LEU A 219 5.05 6.65 18.39
C LEU A 219 5.23 8.11 18.80
N MET A 220 6.19 8.39 19.71
CA MET A 220 6.40 9.76 20.20
C MET A 220 6.92 10.72 19.13
N ALA A 221 7.73 10.24 18.20
CA ALA A 221 8.14 10.99 17.02
C ALA A 221 6.95 11.14 16.05
N TRP A 222 6.26 10.06 15.74
CA TRP A 222 5.17 10.03 14.78
C TRP A 222 3.97 10.93 15.13
N VAL A 223 3.70 11.18 16.42
CA VAL A 223 2.62 12.09 16.83
C VAL A 223 3.06 13.54 16.94
N ARG A 224 4.37 13.81 16.98
CA ARG A 224 4.92 15.18 16.96
C ARG A 224 5.02 15.74 15.56
N GLU A 225 5.40 14.90 14.59
CA GLU A 225 5.65 15.27 13.21
C GLU A 225 4.35 15.21 12.40
N GLN A 226 3.51 16.27 12.50
CA GLN A 226 2.18 16.29 11.88
C GLN A 226 2.14 17.02 10.53
N THR A 227 3.27 17.58 10.08
CA THR A 227 3.40 18.27 8.80
C THR A 227 4.43 17.59 7.92
N ASP A 228 4.27 17.71 6.59
CA ASP A 228 5.25 17.19 5.66
C ASP A 228 6.58 17.94 5.79
N GLY A 229 7.65 17.22 6.07
CA GLY A 229 8.96 17.81 6.34
C GLY A 229 10.10 16.80 6.24
N PRO A 230 11.32 17.21 6.63
CA PRO A 230 12.53 16.37 6.52
C PRO A 230 12.40 15.02 7.22
N TYR A 231 11.64 14.94 8.31
CA TYR A 231 11.39 13.69 9.03
C TYR A 231 10.75 12.63 8.15
N TRP A 232 9.68 13.00 7.40
CA TRP A 232 8.95 12.09 6.54
C TRP A 232 9.63 11.89 5.19
N ARG A 233 10.41 12.88 4.72
CA ARG A 233 11.20 12.75 3.48
C ARG A 233 12.30 11.71 3.61
N ARG A 234 12.83 11.50 4.80
CA ARG A 234 13.67 10.35 5.10
C ARG A 234 12.88 9.07 4.86
N GLY A 235 13.42 8.15 4.08
CA GLY A 235 12.78 6.89 3.75
C GLY A 235 11.66 6.99 2.71
N SER A 236 11.33 8.17 2.18
CA SER A 236 10.41 8.35 1.06
C SER A 236 11.14 8.32 -0.27
N LEU A 237 10.53 7.71 -1.30
CA LEU A 237 10.98 7.82 -2.68
C LEU A 237 10.61 9.19 -3.26
N ALA A 238 9.39 9.67 -2.96
CA ALA A 238 8.94 10.98 -3.38
C ALA A 238 9.81 12.11 -2.79
N PRO A 239 10.12 13.14 -3.59
CA PRO A 239 9.66 13.38 -4.96
C PRO A 239 10.54 12.78 -6.07
N ASP A 240 11.65 12.10 -5.74
CA ASP A 240 12.66 11.63 -6.69
C ASP A 240 12.39 10.19 -7.16
N TYR A 241 11.37 10.02 -8.00
CA TYR A 241 10.98 8.71 -8.54
C TYR A 241 12.02 8.14 -9.52
N ASP A 242 12.81 8.99 -10.16
CA ASP A 242 13.85 8.58 -11.10
C ASP A 242 15.10 8.02 -10.42
N ALA A 243 15.14 8.03 -9.09
CA ALA A 243 16.13 7.29 -8.32
C ALA A 243 16.01 5.77 -8.46
N LEU A 244 14.84 5.24 -8.85
CA LEU A 244 14.69 3.81 -9.15
C LEU A 244 15.15 3.51 -10.58
N GLU A 245 16.24 2.77 -10.72
CA GLU A 245 16.79 2.35 -12.01
C GLU A 245 16.65 0.84 -12.27
N CYS A 246 16.50 0.02 -11.22
CA CYS A 246 16.31 -1.43 -11.34
C CYS A 246 14.91 -1.80 -11.86
N ALA A 247 14.70 -3.08 -12.15
CA ALA A 247 13.36 -3.58 -12.48
C ALA A 247 12.44 -3.60 -11.24
N VAL A 248 11.18 -3.20 -11.41
CA VAL A 248 10.19 -3.09 -10.34
C VAL A 248 8.94 -3.88 -10.68
N PHE A 249 8.56 -4.83 -9.82
CA PHE A 249 7.27 -5.50 -9.86
C PHE A 249 6.50 -5.21 -8.58
N GLN A 250 5.42 -4.44 -8.68
CA GLN A 250 4.61 -4.05 -7.54
C GLN A 250 3.37 -4.91 -7.40
N VAL A 251 3.01 -5.27 -6.17
CA VAL A 251 1.74 -5.92 -5.87
C VAL A 251 0.98 -5.06 -4.86
N ALA A 252 -0.28 -4.75 -5.18
CA ALA A 252 -1.16 -3.93 -4.36
C ALA A 252 -2.56 -4.56 -4.26
N GLY A 253 -3.38 -4.06 -3.34
CA GLY A 253 -4.74 -4.54 -3.11
C GLY A 253 -5.73 -3.40 -2.96
N TRP A 254 -6.92 -3.50 -3.57
CA TRP A 254 -7.97 -2.50 -3.42
C TRP A 254 -8.42 -2.33 -1.95
N ALA A 255 -8.38 -3.42 -1.18
CA ALA A 255 -8.71 -3.41 0.23
C ALA A 255 -7.51 -3.15 1.15
N ASP A 256 -6.32 -2.89 0.61
CA ASP A 256 -5.11 -2.55 1.37
C ASP A 256 -4.91 -1.05 1.52
N SER A 257 -4.24 -0.61 2.57
CA SER A 257 -3.95 0.80 2.84
C SER A 257 -2.97 1.44 1.84
N TYR A 258 -2.16 0.65 1.12
CA TYR A 258 -1.06 1.09 0.27
C TYR A 258 -1.32 0.93 -1.23
N VAL A 259 -2.57 1.11 -1.66
CA VAL A 259 -2.89 0.99 -3.09
C VAL A 259 -2.35 2.16 -3.93
N ASP A 260 -2.48 3.39 -3.42
CA ASP A 260 -2.13 4.61 -4.16
C ASP A 260 -0.64 4.72 -4.52
N PRO A 261 0.32 4.33 -3.65
CA PRO A 261 1.74 4.31 -3.96
C PRO A 261 2.10 3.55 -5.23
N ALA A 262 1.47 2.37 -5.44
CA ALA A 262 1.76 1.53 -6.59
C ALA A 262 1.45 2.25 -7.92
N PHE A 263 0.37 3.01 -7.95
CA PHE A 263 -0.01 3.80 -9.13
C PHE A 263 0.89 5.00 -9.35
N ARG A 264 1.33 5.69 -8.28
CA ARG A 264 2.27 6.82 -8.40
C ARG A 264 3.64 6.38 -8.88
N ILE A 265 4.17 5.25 -8.38
CA ILE A 265 5.43 4.68 -8.89
C ILE A 265 5.27 4.28 -10.36
N GLN A 266 4.14 3.60 -10.72
CA GLN A 266 3.87 3.22 -12.11
C GLN A 266 3.83 4.42 -13.06
N GLU A 267 3.26 5.53 -12.62
CA GLU A 267 3.12 6.75 -13.41
C GLU A 267 4.42 7.54 -13.52
N ARG A 268 5.19 7.65 -12.43
CA ARG A 268 6.24 8.64 -12.26
C ARG A 268 7.65 8.10 -12.43
N CYS A 269 7.87 6.81 -12.18
CA CYS A 269 9.19 6.21 -12.30
C CYS A 269 9.52 6.01 -13.79
N ARG A 270 10.44 6.82 -14.33
CA ARG A 270 10.83 6.82 -15.75
C ARG A 270 12.17 6.15 -16.02
N SER A 271 13.04 6.10 -15.00
CA SER A 271 14.41 5.59 -15.14
C SER A 271 14.53 4.08 -14.92
N ALA A 272 13.52 3.44 -14.35
CA ALA A 272 13.54 1.99 -14.10
C ALA A 272 13.58 1.19 -15.40
N VAL A 273 14.33 0.10 -15.40
CA VAL A 273 14.39 -0.88 -16.50
C VAL A 273 12.99 -1.37 -16.90
N SER A 274 12.13 -1.57 -15.92
CA SER A 274 10.74 -1.95 -16.11
C SER A 274 9.95 -1.65 -14.83
N VAL A 275 8.72 -1.17 -14.96
CA VAL A 275 7.75 -1.12 -13.85
C VAL A 275 6.53 -1.90 -14.26
N ARG A 276 6.12 -2.86 -13.42
CA ARG A 276 4.89 -3.64 -13.57
C ARG A 276 4.09 -3.57 -12.28
N THR A 277 2.79 -3.40 -12.40
CA THR A 277 1.88 -3.29 -11.25
C THR A 277 0.76 -4.31 -11.37
N LEU A 278 0.59 -5.12 -10.34
CA LEU A 278 -0.50 -6.08 -10.19
C LEU A 278 -1.39 -5.66 -9.01
N VAL A 279 -2.69 -5.46 -9.26
CA VAL A 279 -3.65 -5.03 -8.24
C VAL A 279 -4.82 -6.00 -8.18
N GLY A 280 -4.96 -6.70 -7.05
CA GLY A 280 -6.12 -7.53 -6.76
C GLY A 280 -7.06 -6.88 -5.75
N ASN A 281 -8.05 -7.64 -5.27
CA ASN A 281 -9.00 -7.14 -4.26
C ASN A 281 -8.41 -7.09 -2.85
N TRP A 282 -7.31 -7.73 -2.62
CA TRP A 282 -6.69 -8.19 -1.38
C TRP A 282 -6.55 -7.13 -0.30
N VAL A 283 -6.74 -7.56 0.97
CA VAL A 283 -6.26 -6.87 2.16
C VAL A 283 -4.74 -7.03 2.31
N HIS A 284 -4.16 -6.48 3.38
CA HIS A 284 -2.72 -6.55 3.71
C HIS A 284 -2.24 -7.97 4.03
N SER A 285 -2.30 -8.86 3.04
CA SER A 285 -1.88 -10.26 3.11
C SER A 285 -1.38 -10.74 1.74
N PHE A 286 -0.75 -11.93 1.71
CA PHE A 286 -0.27 -12.48 0.44
C PHE A 286 -1.45 -12.81 -0.47
N PRO A 287 -1.32 -12.60 -1.80
CA PRO A 287 -2.39 -12.88 -2.77
C PRO A 287 -2.93 -14.32 -2.75
N SER A 288 -2.18 -15.29 -2.22
CA SER A 288 -2.65 -16.67 -2.02
C SER A 288 -3.69 -16.81 -0.90
N ASP A 289 -3.57 -15.98 0.16
CA ASP A 289 -4.34 -16.14 1.41
C ASP A 289 -5.27 -14.95 1.67
N ALA A 290 -5.14 -13.88 0.90
CA ALA A 290 -5.88 -12.66 1.12
C ALA A 290 -7.36 -12.79 0.77
N TYR A 291 -8.17 -12.04 1.48
CA TYR A 291 -9.54 -11.75 1.10
C TYR A 291 -9.67 -10.25 0.71
N PRO A 292 -10.66 -9.87 -0.07
CA PRO A 292 -11.45 -10.70 -0.97
C PRO A 292 -10.58 -11.31 -2.09
N GLY A 293 -10.96 -12.54 -2.52
CA GLY A 293 -10.41 -13.13 -3.74
C GLY A 293 -10.82 -12.35 -5.01
N PRO A 294 -10.37 -12.80 -6.20
CA PRO A 294 -9.70 -14.09 -6.44
C PRO A 294 -8.27 -14.15 -5.94
N ASN A 295 -7.88 -15.31 -5.45
CA ASN A 295 -6.51 -15.59 -5.03
C ASN A 295 -5.66 -16.07 -6.20
N LEU A 296 -4.33 -15.93 -6.08
CA LEU A 296 -3.39 -16.41 -7.10
C LEU A 296 -2.08 -16.90 -6.48
N ASP A 297 -1.35 -17.74 -7.20
CA ASP A 297 -0.01 -18.21 -6.83
C ASP A 297 1.03 -17.09 -7.05
N TRP A 298 1.12 -16.19 -6.06
CA TRP A 298 2.04 -15.06 -6.11
C TRP A 298 3.51 -15.48 -6.11
N LEU A 299 3.85 -16.65 -5.55
CA LEU A 299 5.21 -17.17 -5.59
C LEU A 299 5.62 -17.58 -7.01
N HIS A 300 4.69 -18.06 -7.81
CA HIS A 300 4.92 -18.29 -9.23
C HIS A 300 5.26 -16.98 -9.96
N GLU A 301 4.49 -15.91 -9.72
CA GLU A 301 4.75 -14.60 -10.31
C GLU A 301 6.08 -14.00 -9.83
N LEU A 302 6.40 -14.16 -8.55
CA LEU A 302 7.68 -13.75 -7.98
C LEU A 302 8.86 -14.45 -8.69
N VAL A 303 8.77 -15.78 -8.88
CA VAL A 303 9.83 -16.53 -9.55
C VAL A 303 9.96 -16.13 -11.02
N ARG A 304 8.86 -15.97 -11.75
CA ARG A 304 8.87 -15.48 -13.14
C ARG A 304 9.59 -14.15 -13.28
N PHE A 305 9.29 -13.20 -12.37
CA PHE A 305 9.92 -11.89 -12.35
C PHE A 305 11.44 -12.00 -12.09
N PHE A 306 11.83 -12.73 -11.05
CA PHE A 306 13.24 -12.87 -10.72
C PHE A 306 13.99 -13.80 -11.69
N ASP A 307 13.37 -14.78 -12.32
CA ASP A 307 13.96 -15.55 -13.41
C ASP A 307 14.41 -14.64 -14.55
N ARG A 308 13.57 -13.65 -14.91
CA ARG A 308 13.90 -12.70 -15.98
C ARG A 308 15.06 -11.79 -15.61
N TYR A 309 15.07 -11.22 -14.41
CA TYR A 309 16.00 -10.14 -14.06
C TYR A 309 17.24 -10.60 -13.26
N LEU A 310 17.21 -11.75 -12.63
CA LEU A 310 18.34 -12.27 -11.86
C LEU A 310 19.04 -13.46 -12.53
N LYS A 311 18.36 -14.16 -13.43
CA LYS A 311 18.89 -15.32 -14.18
C LYS A 311 18.97 -15.10 -15.69
N ASP A 312 18.46 -13.95 -16.18
CA ASP A 312 18.36 -13.62 -17.60
C ASP A 312 17.57 -14.66 -18.44
N ILE A 313 16.61 -15.36 -17.81
CA ILE A 313 15.75 -16.32 -18.50
C ILE A 313 14.71 -15.57 -19.34
N PRO A 314 14.69 -15.74 -20.68
CA PRO A 314 13.69 -15.12 -21.53
C PRO A 314 12.35 -15.87 -21.36
N ASN A 315 11.46 -15.31 -20.58
CA ASN A 315 10.15 -15.89 -20.27
C ASN A 315 8.96 -15.00 -20.71
N GLY A 316 9.23 -13.97 -21.50
CA GLY A 316 8.19 -13.07 -22.02
C GLY A 316 7.70 -12.01 -21.05
N TRP A 317 8.30 -11.89 -19.86
CA TRP A 317 7.93 -10.89 -18.86
C TRP A 317 7.92 -9.45 -19.42
N GLU A 318 8.87 -9.14 -20.29
CA GLU A 318 9.02 -7.83 -20.94
C GLU A 318 7.84 -7.46 -21.86
N HIS A 319 7.05 -8.42 -22.27
CA HIS A 319 5.88 -8.23 -23.16
C HIS A 319 4.56 -8.14 -22.39
N GLU A 320 4.58 -8.35 -21.08
CA GLU A 320 3.39 -8.25 -20.27
C GLU A 320 2.90 -6.80 -20.11
N PRO A 321 1.61 -6.60 -19.82
CA PRO A 321 1.05 -5.28 -19.58
C PRO A 321 1.77 -4.54 -18.45
N ALA A 322 1.87 -3.21 -18.56
CA ALA A 322 2.47 -2.38 -17.52
C ALA A 322 1.63 -2.41 -16.22
N ILE A 323 0.32 -2.50 -16.35
CA ILE A 323 -0.60 -2.62 -15.22
C ILE A 323 -1.64 -3.70 -15.50
N THR A 324 -1.86 -4.55 -14.51
CA THR A 324 -2.94 -5.53 -14.46
C THR A 324 -3.73 -5.33 -13.17
N TRP A 325 -5.05 -5.19 -13.27
CA TRP A 325 -5.90 -4.98 -12.11
C TRP A 325 -7.17 -5.82 -12.16
N PHE A 326 -7.71 -6.14 -10.99
CA PHE A 326 -9.03 -6.73 -10.89
C PHE A 326 -10.08 -5.60 -10.85
N GLU A 327 -10.83 -5.41 -11.93
CA GLU A 327 -11.97 -4.50 -12.00
C GLU A 327 -13.14 -5.17 -11.28
N HIS A 328 -13.42 -4.74 -10.04
CA HIS A 328 -14.48 -5.38 -9.28
C HIS A 328 -15.83 -4.67 -9.46
N ASP A 329 -16.89 -5.45 -9.36
CA ASP A 329 -18.27 -5.02 -9.44
C ASP A 329 -18.86 -4.86 -8.03
N TYR A 330 -20.12 -4.43 -7.96
CA TYR A 330 -20.85 -4.37 -6.70
C TYR A 330 -20.80 -5.72 -5.96
N ALA A 331 -20.46 -5.62 -4.70
CA ALA A 331 -20.63 -6.66 -3.71
C ALA A 331 -21.41 -6.10 -2.51
N ALA A 332 -22.35 -6.86 -1.99
CA ALA A 332 -23.02 -6.49 -0.75
C ALA A 332 -21.97 -6.33 0.36
N PRO A 333 -22.08 -5.28 1.21
CA PRO A 333 -21.07 -5.01 2.21
C PRO A 333 -21.01 -6.11 3.27
N GLU A 334 -19.89 -6.78 3.32
CA GLU A 334 -19.57 -7.87 4.24
C GLU A 334 -18.17 -7.67 4.83
N ALA A 335 -17.99 -7.98 6.12
CA ALA A 335 -16.72 -7.75 6.79
C ALA A 335 -15.60 -8.66 6.28
N PHE A 336 -15.91 -9.90 5.91
CA PHE A 336 -14.94 -10.91 5.48
C PHE A 336 -15.44 -11.68 4.25
N PRO A 337 -15.64 -11.00 3.11
CA PRO A 337 -16.11 -11.67 1.91
C PRO A 337 -15.03 -12.60 1.36
N ALA A 338 -15.42 -13.79 0.93
CA ALA A 338 -14.48 -14.74 0.33
C ALA A 338 -13.90 -14.19 -0.99
N ALA A 339 -14.73 -13.54 -1.81
CA ALA A 339 -14.30 -12.92 -3.06
C ALA A 339 -15.26 -11.78 -3.44
N TRP A 340 -14.77 -10.81 -4.22
CA TRP A 340 -15.63 -9.85 -4.92
C TRP A 340 -15.85 -10.28 -6.37
N PRO A 341 -17.04 -10.05 -6.94
CA PRO A 341 -17.29 -10.26 -8.36
C PRO A 341 -16.49 -9.26 -9.20
N GLY A 342 -16.19 -9.62 -10.44
CA GLY A 342 -15.45 -8.75 -11.35
C GLY A 342 -14.62 -9.53 -12.36
N ARG A 343 -13.61 -8.88 -12.92
CA ARG A 343 -12.74 -9.46 -13.95
C ARG A 343 -11.35 -8.82 -13.94
N TRP A 344 -10.37 -9.56 -14.40
CA TRP A 344 -9.04 -9.02 -14.66
C TRP A 344 -9.06 -8.12 -15.91
N ARG A 345 -8.35 -7.00 -15.82
CA ARG A 345 -8.11 -6.03 -16.88
C ARG A 345 -6.62 -5.72 -16.94
N ALA A 346 -6.17 -5.27 -18.11
CA ALA A 346 -4.77 -4.89 -18.28
C ALA A 346 -4.59 -3.73 -19.26
N ALA A 347 -3.51 -2.96 -19.05
CA ALA A 347 -3.16 -1.84 -19.93
C ALA A 347 -1.64 -1.67 -20.04
N GLY A 348 -1.20 -1.07 -21.15
CA GLY A 348 0.21 -0.80 -21.43
C GLY A 348 0.76 0.44 -20.72
N THR A 349 -0.10 1.28 -20.13
CA THR A 349 0.29 2.52 -19.43
C THR A 349 -0.64 2.81 -18.25
N PHE A 350 -0.15 3.60 -17.32
CA PHE A 350 -0.98 4.32 -16.34
C PHE A 350 -0.59 5.81 -16.35
N PRO A 351 -1.55 6.75 -16.37
CA PRO A 351 -2.99 6.56 -16.49
C PRO A 351 -3.37 5.71 -17.71
N VAL A 352 -4.46 4.93 -17.56
CA VAL A 352 -4.92 4.03 -18.62
C VAL A 352 -5.40 4.85 -19.82
N ALA A 353 -4.90 4.53 -21.00
CA ALA A 353 -5.22 5.26 -22.22
C ALA A 353 -6.74 5.24 -22.52
N GLY A 354 -7.28 6.40 -22.86
CA GLY A 354 -8.72 6.58 -23.12
C GLY A 354 -9.55 6.88 -21.86
N THR A 355 -8.97 6.87 -20.67
CA THR A 355 -9.65 7.36 -19.46
C THR A 355 -9.96 8.85 -19.60
N THR A 356 -11.21 9.25 -19.32
CA THR A 356 -11.67 10.63 -19.39
C THR A 356 -12.38 11.03 -18.11
N PRO A 357 -12.27 12.31 -17.67
CA PRO A 357 -13.00 12.79 -16.51
C PRO A 357 -14.50 12.89 -16.79
N SER A 358 -15.31 12.35 -15.89
CA SER A 358 -16.75 12.52 -15.84
C SER A 358 -17.13 13.33 -14.62
N THR A 359 -17.79 14.46 -14.82
CA THR A 359 -18.15 15.40 -13.73
C THR A 359 -19.61 15.25 -13.33
N TRP A 360 -19.83 15.20 -12.01
CA TRP A 360 -21.13 15.07 -11.37
C TRP A 360 -21.29 16.18 -10.33
N HIS A 361 -22.28 17.07 -10.52
CA HIS A 361 -22.52 18.22 -9.64
C HIS A 361 -23.43 17.86 -8.47
N LEU A 362 -23.10 18.44 -7.31
CA LEU A 362 -23.91 18.32 -6.12
C LEU A 362 -25.12 19.24 -6.19
N GLY A 363 -26.30 18.73 -5.81
CA GLY A 363 -27.56 19.46 -5.67
C GLY A 363 -28.24 19.12 -4.34
N ASP A 364 -29.52 19.43 -4.18
CA ASP A 364 -30.31 19.08 -2.98
C ASP A 364 -30.48 17.55 -2.88
N GLY A 365 -29.55 16.91 -2.16
CA GLY A 365 -29.44 15.45 -2.04
C GLY A 365 -29.16 14.70 -3.34
N THR A 366 -28.91 15.42 -4.44
CA THR A 366 -28.74 14.86 -5.78
C THR A 366 -27.29 14.97 -6.28
N LEU A 367 -26.91 14.02 -7.14
CA LEU A 367 -25.65 14.01 -7.87
C LEU A 367 -25.97 13.85 -9.36
N ALA A 368 -25.67 14.87 -10.17
CA ALA A 368 -26.12 14.93 -11.57
C ALA A 368 -25.03 15.50 -12.50
N PRO A 369 -25.04 15.19 -13.80
CA PRO A 369 -24.10 15.77 -14.77
C PRO A 369 -24.22 17.29 -14.88
N GLU A 370 -25.43 17.83 -14.72
CA GLU A 370 -25.69 19.27 -14.79
C GLU A 370 -25.70 19.90 -13.41
N PRO A 371 -25.18 21.14 -13.25
CA PRO A 371 -25.26 21.88 -12.00
C PRO A 371 -26.70 22.12 -11.54
N ALA A 372 -26.92 22.14 -10.22
CA ALA A 372 -28.20 22.55 -9.67
C ALA A 372 -28.55 23.99 -10.11
N ALA A 373 -29.86 24.28 -10.30
CA ALA A 373 -30.34 25.57 -10.79
C ALA A 373 -30.22 26.71 -9.76
N THR A 374 -30.14 26.37 -8.47
CA THR A 374 -30.07 27.31 -7.35
C THR A 374 -28.95 27.00 -6.41
N ASP A 375 -28.39 28.04 -5.78
CA ASP A 375 -27.43 27.88 -4.72
C ASP A 375 -28.10 27.37 -3.44
N ALA A 376 -27.44 26.43 -2.77
CA ALA A 376 -27.88 25.90 -1.49
C ALA A 376 -26.68 25.49 -0.61
N VAL A 377 -26.95 25.17 0.65
CA VAL A 377 -25.92 24.85 1.66
C VAL A 377 -26.42 23.73 2.55
N ASP A 378 -25.65 22.65 2.62
CA ASP A 378 -25.87 21.58 3.58
C ASP A 378 -24.99 21.80 4.81
N THR A 379 -25.60 21.66 6.00
CA THR A 379 -24.89 21.84 7.27
C THR A 379 -24.70 20.51 7.98
N ILE A 380 -23.45 20.17 8.24
CA ILE A 380 -23.04 18.93 8.89
C ILE A 380 -22.48 19.25 10.28
N ARG A 381 -23.20 18.82 11.33
CA ARG A 381 -22.73 19.00 12.71
C ARG A 381 -21.61 17.99 12.98
N HIS A 382 -20.46 18.45 13.49
CA HIS A 382 -19.37 17.57 13.85
C HIS A 382 -19.77 16.56 14.93
N ARG A 383 -19.50 15.28 14.62
CA ARG A 383 -19.69 14.15 15.53
C ARG A 383 -18.46 13.27 15.50
N ALA A 384 -17.68 13.31 16.57
CA ALA A 384 -16.37 12.64 16.67
C ALA A 384 -16.41 11.12 16.44
N THR A 385 -17.54 10.47 16.72
CA THR A 385 -17.70 9.00 16.63
C THR A 385 -18.28 8.51 15.30
N THR A 386 -18.50 9.41 14.32
CA THR A 386 -18.92 9.00 12.97
C THR A 386 -17.78 8.29 12.27
N GLY A 387 -18.07 7.18 11.57
CA GLY A 387 -17.09 6.44 10.79
C GLY A 387 -17.07 4.93 11.05
N THR A 388 -17.74 4.46 12.10
CA THR A 388 -17.67 3.05 12.56
C THR A 388 -18.28 2.02 11.60
N SER A 389 -19.10 2.44 10.64
CA SER A 389 -19.61 1.57 9.56
C SER A 389 -18.61 1.40 8.43
N GLY A 390 -17.63 2.29 8.30
CA GLY A 390 -16.49 2.10 7.43
C GLY A 390 -15.57 1.00 7.94
N ALA A 391 -14.49 0.74 7.22
CA ALA A 391 -13.44 -0.14 7.71
C ALA A 391 -12.79 0.42 8.98
N LEU A 392 -12.21 -0.43 9.80
CA LEU A 392 -11.48 -0.03 11.00
C LEU A 392 -10.03 0.40 10.72
N SER A 393 -9.60 0.30 9.47
CA SER A 393 -8.33 0.78 8.95
C SER A 393 -8.53 1.47 7.60
N TRP A 394 -7.54 2.24 7.16
CA TRP A 394 -7.56 2.83 5.83
C TRP A 394 -7.48 1.72 4.77
N GLY A 395 -8.55 1.45 4.09
CA GLY A 395 -8.64 0.35 3.14
C GLY A 395 -9.08 -1.00 3.71
N ALA A 396 -9.25 -1.16 4.99
CA ALA A 396 -9.50 -2.41 5.72
C ALA A 396 -8.27 -3.28 6.03
N GLY A 397 -7.12 -2.90 5.60
CA GLY A 397 -5.78 -3.49 5.56
C GLY A 397 -5.39 -4.57 6.56
N TRP A 398 -5.80 -4.51 7.80
CA TRP A 398 -5.30 -5.41 8.85
C TRP A 398 -6.33 -6.45 9.26
N HIS A 399 -5.99 -7.71 9.11
CA HIS A 399 -6.73 -8.78 9.76
C HIS A 399 -6.55 -8.71 11.30
N PRO A 400 -7.61 -8.76 12.14
CA PRO A 400 -8.96 -9.27 11.83
C PRO A 400 -10.03 -8.16 11.66
N ASN A 401 -9.69 -6.96 11.29
CA ASN A 401 -10.57 -5.80 11.37
C ASN A 401 -11.77 -5.84 10.41
N GLY A 402 -11.64 -6.55 9.28
CA GLY A 402 -12.70 -6.68 8.29
C GLY A 402 -12.90 -5.44 7.41
N LEU A 403 -13.68 -5.58 6.35
CA LEU A 403 -14.01 -4.54 5.39
C LEU A 403 -15.16 -3.64 5.89
N ALA A 404 -15.41 -2.55 5.15
CA ALA A 404 -16.55 -1.68 5.39
C ALA A 404 -17.87 -2.46 5.34
N ARG A 405 -18.77 -2.10 6.24
CA ARG A 405 -20.15 -2.58 6.27
C ARG A 405 -21.06 -1.60 5.56
N ASP A 406 -22.35 -1.80 5.65
CA ASP A 406 -23.34 -0.84 5.15
C ASP A 406 -23.08 0.55 5.75
N LEU A 407 -22.89 1.55 4.88
CA LEU A 407 -22.48 2.89 5.30
C LEU A 407 -23.63 3.77 5.81
N ARG A 408 -24.89 3.35 5.63
CA ARG A 408 -26.07 4.13 6.01
C ARG A 408 -26.05 4.66 7.44
N PRO A 409 -25.60 3.91 8.47
CA PRO A 409 -25.55 4.44 9.84
C PRO A 409 -24.63 5.67 10.01
N ASP A 410 -23.53 5.74 9.28
CA ASP A 410 -22.64 6.89 9.27
C ASP A 410 -23.18 8.03 8.40
N GLU A 411 -23.76 7.70 7.24
CA GLU A 411 -24.32 8.64 6.28
C GLU A 411 -25.45 9.49 6.87
N LEU A 412 -26.22 8.98 7.84
CA LEU A 412 -27.21 9.72 8.61
C LEU A 412 -26.65 10.93 9.37
N HIS A 413 -25.33 11.01 9.54
CA HIS A 413 -24.63 12.07 10.25
C HIS A 413 -23.83 13.00 9.33
N GLY A 414 -24.03 12.87 8.02
CA GLY A 414 -23.38 13.66 6.97
C GLY A 414 -24.36 14.26 5.98
N ALA A 415 -23.81 14.82 4.90
CA ALA A 415 -24.57 15.19 3.70
C ALA A 415 -24.34 14.12 2.63
N THR A 416 -25.40 13.69 1.96
CA THR A 416 -25.33 12.66 0.92
C THR A 416 -25.91 13.17 -0.39
N TYR A 417 -25.23 12.88 -1.49
CA TYR A 417 -25.62 13.26 -2.84
C TYR A 417 -25.65 12.00 -3.70
N THR A 418 -26.79 11.71 -4.32
CA THR A 418 -27.04 10.42 -4.96
C THR A 418 -27.58 10.62 -6.38
N THR A 419 -27.08 9.83 -7.33
CA THR A 419 -27.56 9.86 -8.72
C THR A 419 -28.94 9.21 -8.86
N GLU A 420 -29.61 9.45 -9.98
CA GLU A 420 -30.62 8.51 -10.46
C GLU A 420 -29.98 7.13 -10.72
N PRO A 421 -30.78 6.04 -10.81
CA PRO A 421 -30.24 4.74 -11.18
C PRO A 421 -29.50 4.83 -12.51
N LEU A 422 -28.29 4.26 -12.57
CA LEU A 422 -27.51 4.25 -13.80
C LEU A 422 -28.21 3.44 -14.88
N ALA A 423 -28.29 3.99 -16.08
CA ALA A 423 -28.83 3.27 -17.25
C ALA A 423 -27.80 2.26 -17.80
N GLU A 424 -26.54 2.60 -17.75
CA GLU A 424 -25.42 1.83 -18.33
C GLU A 424 -24.32 1.62 -17.28
N PRO A 425 -23.48 0.60 -17.41
CA PRO A 425 -22.35 0.41 -16.50
C PRO A 425 -21.34 1.54 -16.67
N LEU A 426 -20.74 1.98 -15.56
CA LEU A 426 -19.71 3.01 -15.53
C LEU A 426 -18.43 2.44 -14.91
N ALA A 427 -17.41 2.20 -15.73
CA ALA A 427 -16.10 1.71 -15.26
C ALA A 427 -15.20 2.89 -14.91
N VAL A 428 -14.55 2.81 -13.75
CA VAL A 428 -13.62 3.83 -13.22
C VAL A 428 -12.27 3.17 -12.99
N ILE A 429 -11.19 3.81 -13.44
CA ILE A 429 -9.81 3.43 -13.10
C ILE A 429 -8.96 4.66 -12.86
N GLY A 430 -8.44 4.82 -11.66
CA GLY A 430 -7.64 5.97 -11.24
C GLY A 430 -8.16 6.60 -9.95
N VAL A 431 -7.82 7.87 -9.75
CA VAL A 431 -8.13 8.65 -8.55
C VAL A 431 -9.40 9.47 -8.75
N PRO A 432 -10.55 9.12 -8.13
CA PRO A 432 -11.70 10.02 -8.06
C PRO A 432 -11.35 11.26 -7.24
N GLU A 433 -11.97 12.39 -7.53
CA GLU A 433 -11.75 13.65 -6.80
C GLU A 433 -13.07 14.32 -6.43
N ALA A 434 -13.23 14.70 -5.15
CA ALA A 434 -14.28 15.60 -4.72
C ALA A 434 -13.74 17.03 -4.67
N VAL A 435 -14.36 17.94 -5.43
CA VAL A 435 -14.08 19.38 -5.39
C VAL A 435 -15.24 20.05 -4.70
N LEU A 436 -15.01 20.50 -3.47
CA LEU A 436 -16.07 21.01 -2.60
C LEU A 436 -15.83 22.48 -2.24
N HIS A 437 -16.90 23.24 -2.19
CA HIS A 437 -16.92 24.60 -1.65
C HIS A 437 -17.41 24.54 -0.21
N VAL A 438 -16.53 24.84 0.75
CA VAL A 438 -16.81 24.61 2.16
C VAL A 438 -16.60 25.84 3.03
N THR A 439 -17.36 25.92 4.11
CA THR A 439 -17.08 26.79 5.25
C THR A 439 -17.12 25.97 6.54
N ALA A 440 -16.35 26.34 7.54
CA ALA A 440 -16.34 25.66 8.82
C ALA A 440 -16.41 26.64 9.99
N SER A 441 -17.17 26.32 11.02
CA SER A 441 -17.16 27.09 12.27
C SER A 441 -16.04 26.66 13.24
N MET A 442 -15.23 25.68 12.82
CA MET A 442 -14.10 25.13 13.58
C MET A 442 -12.79 25.53 12.89
N ALA A 443 -11.83 26.03 13.64
CA ALA A 443 -10.49 26.37 13.12
C ALA A 443 -9.72 25.13 12.66
N VAL A 444 -9.95 23.99 13.31
CA VAL A 444 -9.47 22.66 12.90
C VAL A 444 -10.68 21.82 12.55
N ALA A 445 -10.87 21.54 11.27
CA ALA A 445 -11.99 20.74 10.78
C ALA A 445 -11.47 19.67 9.83
N THR A 446 -12.11 18.51 9.87
CA THR A 446 -11.85 17.40 8.95
C THR A 446 -13.01 17.28 7.98
N CYS A 447 -12.70 17.10 6.69
CA CYS A 447 -13.65 16.72 5.66
C CYS A 447 -13.33 15.30 5.19
N VAL A 448 -14.30 14.41 5.32
CA VAL A 448 -14.21 13.02 4.85
C VAL A 448 -15.20 12.84 3.73
N VAL A 449 -14.78 12.32 2.61
CA VAL A 449 -15.66 11.99 1.48
C VAL A 449 -15.63 10.49 1.23
N ARG A 450 -16.81 9.91 1.02
CA ARG A 450 -16.96 8.49 0.68
C ARG A 450 -17.73 8.36 -0.63
N LEU A 451 -17.16 7.66 -1.56
CA LEU A 451 -17.81 7.21 -2.79
C LEU A 451 -18.37 5.83 -2.55
N SER A 452 -19.63 5.63 -2.82
CA SER A 452 -20.31 4.34 -2.65
C SER A 452 -21.24 4.02 -3.82
N GLU A 453 -21.52 2.72 -3.99
CA GLU A 453 -22.59 2.23 -4.84
C GLU A 453 -23.78 1.84 -3.97
N VAL A 454 -24.96 2.32 -4.33
CA VAL A 454 -26.19 2.13 -3.56
C VAL A 454 -27.14 1.22 -4.30
N ASP A 455 -27.54 0.13 -3.65
CA ASP A 455 -28.48 -0.86 -4.18
C ASP A 455 -29.94 -0.36 -4.09
N ALA A 456 -30.86 -1.07 -4.71
CA ALA A 456 -32.29 -0.73 -4.76
C ALA A 456 -32.95 -0.65 -3.38
N ASP A 457 -32.48 -1.43 -2.40
CA ASP A 457 -32.95 -1.40 -1.01
C ASP A 457 -32.29 -0.29 -0.16
N GLY A 458 -31.42 0.52 -0.77
CA GLY A 458 -30.69 1.60 -0.12
C GLY A 458 -29.38 1.18 0.55
N THR A 459 -29.00 -0.10 0.51
CA THR A 459 -27.70 -0.58 1.03
C THR A 459 -26.55 0.14 0.33
N SER A 460 -25.65 0.75 1.12
CA SER A 460 -24.54 1.58 0.63
C SER A 460 -23.21 0.85 0.82
N SER A 461 -22.56 0.47 -0.30
CA SER A 461 -21.30 -0.26 -0.33
C SER A 461 -20.15 0.68 -0.68
N LEU A 462 -19.08 0.68 0.14
CA LEU A 462 -17.92 1.54 -0.04
C LEU A 462 -17.16 1.21 -1.33
N VAL A 463 -16.84 2.23 -2.12
CA VAL A 463 -15.97 2.14 -3.30
C VAL A 463 -14.62 2.79 -3.02
N ALA A 464 -14.61 4.04 -2.57
CA ALA A 464 -13.39 4.77 -2.25
C ALA A 464 -13.63 5.82 -1.16
N THR A 465 -12.57 6.17 -0.44
CA THR A 465 -12.59 7.21 0.60
C THR A 465 -11.50 8.25 0.32
N GLY A 466 -11.82 9.51 0.57
CA GLY A 466 -10.87 10.62 0.61
C GLY A 466 -11.01 11.40 1.91
N VAL A 467 -9.93 11.99 2.39
CA VAL A 467 -9.95 12.82 3.60
C VAL A 467 -9.04 14.03 3.45
N LEU A 468 -9.43 15.10 4.13
CA LEU A 468 -8.61 16.30 4.24
C LEU A 468 -8.82 16.93 5.60
N ASN A 469 -7.72 17.11 6.34
CA ASN A 469 -7.70 18.10 7.42
C ASN A 469 -7.67 19.47 6.76
N LEU A 470 -8.74 20.25 6.92
CA LEU A 470 -8.91 21.53 6.25
C LEU A 470 -7.83 22.57 6.63
N THR A 471 -7.07 22.34 7.68
CA THR A 471 -5.88 23.16 7.96
C THR A 471 -4.77 22.95 6.90
N HIS A 472 -4.75 21.81 6.23
CA HIS A 472 -3.77 21.44 5.18
C HIS A 472 -4.26 21.77 3.75
N ARG A 473 -5.43 22.40 3.59
CA ARG A 473 -6.04 22.69 2.29
C ARG A 473 -5.16 23.46 1.31
N LEU A 474 -4.21 24.23 1.83
CA LEU A 474 -3.27 25.03 1.03
C LEU A 474 -1.85 24.48 1.03
N SER A 475 -1.45 23.80 2.11
CA SER A 475 -0.08 23.29 2.26
C SER A 475 -0.02 22.17 3.30
N ASP A 476 0.69 21.11 2.97
CA ASP A 476 1.02 20.01 3.91
C ASP A 476 2.20 20.38 4.82
N THR A 477 3.03 21.35 4.41
CA THR A 477 4.23 21.79 5.17
C THR A 477 3.95 22.97 6.09
N ASP A 478 2.97 23.81 5.75
CA ASP A 478 2.60 25.03 6.49
C ASP A 478 1.07 25.11 6.63
N PRO A 479 0.47 24.28 7.49
CA PRO A 479 -0.97 24.24 7.66
C PRO A 479 -1.51 25.54 8.31
N SER A 480 -2.68 25.96 7.88
CA SER A 480 -3.34 27.18 8.37
C SER A 480 -4.76 26.90 8.85
N PRO A 481 -5.19 27.51 9.99
CA PRO A 481 -6.54 27.33 10.50
C PRO A 481 -7.60 27.75 9.49
N MET A 482 -8.78 27.10 9.55
CA MET A 482 -9.96 27.57 8.81
C MET A 482 -10.41 28.94 9.32
N PRO A 483 -10.81 29.86 8.44
CA PRO A 483 -11.39 31.11 8.86
C PRO A 483 -12.76 30.85 9.50
N THR A 484 -12.89 31.18 10.79
CA THR A 484 -14.14 30.99 11.56
C THR A 484 -15.01 32.25 11.64
N ARG A 485 -14.49 33.40 11.17
CA ARG A 485 -15.18 34.67 11.08
C ARG A 485 -15.17 35.17 9.64
N GLY A 486 -16.34 35.75 9.23
CA GLY A 486 -16.48 36.23 7.85
C GLY A 486 -16.69 35.14 6.82
N LEU A 487 -16.80 33.90 7.25
CA LEU A 487 -17.09 32.63 6.53
C LEU A 487 -16.88 32.71 5.01
N ALA A 488 -15.64 33.02 4.59
CA ALA A 488 -15.29 32.91 3.18
C ALA A 488 -15.39 31.44 2.77
N THR A 489 -16.06 31.20 1.67
CA THR A 489 -16.15 29.86 1.09
C THR A 489 -14.81 29.51 0.47
N GLU A 490 -14.26 28.35 0.87
CA GLU A 490 -12.99 27.82 0.35
C GLU A 490 -13.28 26.68 -0.62
N GLU A 491 -12.72 26.70 -1.83
CA GLU A 491 -12.68 25.52 -2.70
C GLU A 491 -11.60 24.58 -2.17
N VAL A 492 -11.97 23.34 -1.89
CA VAL A 492 -11.04 22.29 -1.46
C VAL A 492 -11.12 21.10 -2.42
N ARG A 493 -9.97 20.50 -2.71
CA ARG A 493 -9.85 19.31 -3.54
C ARG A 493 -9.45 18.14 -2.68
N ILE A 494 -10.24 17.09 -2.71
CA ILE A 494 -10.04 15.89 -1.90
C ILE A 494 -9.92 14.70 -2.84
N PRO A 495 -8.69 14.26 -3.13
CA PRO A 495 -8.50 13.02 -3.86
C PRO A 495 -9.00 11.86 -2.99
N LEU A 496 -9.73 10.94 -3.62
CA LEU A 496 -10.09 9.67 -3.02
C LEU A 496 -9.02 8.64 -3.36
N ARG A 497 -9.04 7.52 -2.67
CA ARG A 497 -8.16 6.39 -2.98
C ARG A 497 -8.34 5.95 -4.43
N THR A 498 -7.23 5.58 -5.05
CA THR A 498 -7.25 4.97 -6.40
C THR A 498 -8.16 3.75 -6.38
N THR A 499 -8.99 3.63 -7.40
CA THR A 499 -9.93 2.51 -7.52
C THR A 499 -10.01 1.99 -8.95
N GLY A 500 -10.30 0.69 -9.09
CA GLY A 500 -10.64 0.03 -10.34
C GLY A 500 -12.00 -0.65 -10.18
N TYR A 501 -13.06 0.10 -10.39
CA TYR A 501 -14.43 -0.28 -10.05
C TYR A 501 -15.38 -0.12 -11.23
N ARG A 502 -16.36 -1.01 -11.35
CA ARG A 502 -17.42 -0.88 -12.34
C ARG A 502 -18.80 -0.77 -11.66
N PHE A 503 -19.35 0.45 -11.66
CA PHE A 503 -20.72 0.69 -11.22
C PHE A 503 -21.71 -0.01 -12.14
N THR A 504 -22.73 -0.62 -11.55
CA THR A 504 -23.69 -1.50 -12.24
C THR A 504 -24.98 -0.78 -12.62
N PRO A 505 -25.59 -1.10 -13.77
CA PRO A 505 -26.89 -0.54 -14.15
C PRO A 505 -27.96 -0.83 -13.10
N GLY A 506 -28.89 0.12 -12.93
CA GLY A 506 -29.97 0.04 -11.96
C GLY A 506 -29.58 0.45 -10.53
N ARG A 507 -28.29 0.55 -10.22
CA ARG A 507 -27.77 1.08 -8.95
C ARG A 507 -27.40 2.54 -9.07
N ARG A 508 -27.07 3.16 -7.95
CA ARG A 508 -26.80 4.60 -7.86
C ARG A 508 -25.40 4.85 -7.35
N ILE A 509 -24.79 5.92 -7.83
CA ILE A 509 -23.55 6.46 -7.26
C ILE A 509 -23.93 7.41 -6.14
N ARG A 510 -23.24 7.33 -5.00
CA ARG A 510 -23.39 8.27 -3.89
C ARG A 510 -22.05 8.84 -3.47
N LEU A 511 -22.02 10.17 -3.25
CA LEU A 511 -20.99 10.85 -2.51
C LEU A 511 -21.54 11.24 -1.14
N ALA A 512 -20.92 10.79 -0.07
CA ALA A 512 -21.21 11.22 1.28
C ALA A 512 -20.11 12.12 1.82
N VAL A 513 -20.46 13.24 2.45
CA VAL A 513 -19.52 14.16 3.11
C VAL A 513 -19.76 14.10 4.61
N LEU A 514 -18.69 13.82 5.37
CA LEU A 514 -18.69 13.60 6.81
C LEU A 514 -17.63 14.49 7.47
N THR A 515 -17.66 14.62 8.79
CA THR A 515 -16.69 15.42 9.56
C THR A 515 -15.75 14.59 10.42
N SER A 516 -15.87 13.27 10.38
CA SER A 516 -15.03 12.33 11.13
C SER A 516 -14.98 10.98 10.43
N TYR A 517 -13.91 10.22 10.68
CA TYR A 517 -13.75 8.82 10.27
C TYR A 517 -13.17 8.01 11.42
N TRP A 518 -13.88 7.96 12.53
CA TRP A 518 -13.47 7.17 13.69
C TRP A 518 -13.79 5.68 13.49
N PRO A 519 -12.90 4.75 13.87
CA PRO A 519 -11.60 4.93 14.52
C PRO A 519 -10.40 4.98 13.57
N VAL A 520 -10.58 5.17 12.29
CA VAL A 520 -9.48 5.25 11.31
C VAL A 520 -8.61 6.48 11.54
N LEU A 521 -9.25 7.63 11.77
CA LEU A 521 -8.59 8.91 12.02
C LEU A 521 -8.94 9.44 13.41
N TRP A 522 -8.02 10.17 14.05
CA TRP A 522 -8.35 11.01 15.19
C TRP A 522 -9.31 12.11 14.76
N PRO A 523 -10.45 12.27 15.45
CA PRO A 523 -11.41 13.32 15.12
C PRO A 523 -10.84 14.71 15.45
N SER A 524 -11.43 15.74 14.85
CA SER A 524 -11.15 17.12 15.25
C SER A 524 -11.38 17.29 16.77
N PRO A 525 -10.47 17.99 17.48
CA PRO A 525 -10.64 18.30 18.89
C PRO A 525 -11.70 19.39 19.18
N MET A 526 -12.26 19.97 18.12
CA MET A 526 -13.22 21.10 18.20
C MET A 526 -14.63 20.64 17.90
N THR A 527 -15.61 21.33 18.47
CA THR A 527 -17.03 21.16 18.15
C THR A 527 -17.50 22.28 17.22
N GLY A 528 -18.44 21.96 16.31
CA GLY A 528 -18.98 22.94 15.39
C GLY A 528 -19.61 22.29 14.16
N GLU A 529 -19.63 23.02 13.06
CA GLU A 529 -20.27 22.64 11.82
C GLU A 529 -19.33 22.80 10.63
N LEU A 530 -19.42 21.87 9.69
CA LEU A 530 -18.94 21.98 8.33
C LEU A 530 -20.15 22.26 7.43
N ARG A 531 -20.02 23.20 6.50
CA ARG A 531 -21.05 23.51 5.53
C ARG A 531 -20.52 23.25 4.13
N VAL A 532 -21.31 22.56 3.33
CA VAL A 532 -21.02 22.27 1.92
C VAL A 532 -21.96 23.13 1.07
N HIS A 533 -21.35 24.00 0.28
CA HIS A 533 -22.08 24.89 -0.62
C HIS A 533 -22.14 24.24 -2.01
N HIS A 534 -23.29 24.33 -2.66
CA HIS A 534 -23.46 23.81 -4.03
C HIS A 534 -24.44 24.69 -4.81
N GLY A 535 -24.41 24.58 -6.13
CA GLY A 535 -25.20 25.40 -7.06
C GLY A 535 -24.32 26.22 -7.99
N PRO A 536 -24.90 27.14 -8.77
CA PRO A 536 -24.17 27.86 -9.83
C PRO A 536 -22.99 28.71 -9.33
N ALA A 537 -23.11 29.34 -8.16
CA ALA A 537 -22.06 30.19 -7.59
C ALA A 537 -20.94 29.38 -6.91
N THR A 538 -21.25 28.18 -6.43
CA THR A 538 -20.32 27.31 -5.71
C THR A 538 -20.45 25.86 -6.20
N PRO A 539 -19.97 25.52 -7.42
CA PRO A 539 -20.25 24.27 -8.10
C PRO A 539 -19.44 23.08 -7.51
N SER A 540 -19.80 22.68 -6.31
CA SER A 540 -19.28 21.47 -5.69
C SER A 540 -19.60 20.25 -6.56
N ARG A 541 -18.62 19.35 -6.75
CA ARG A 541 -18.71 18.27 -7.72
C ARG A 541 -17.82 17.08 -7.37
N LEU A 542 -18.21 15.92 -7.88
CA LEU A 542 -17.40 14.71 -7.95
C LEU A 542 -16.87 14.56 -9.37
N VAL A 543 -15.58 14.25 -9.52
CA VAL A 543 -14.93 13.93 -10.79
C VAL A 543 -14.49 12.48 -10.75
N LEU A 544 -14.96 11.67 -11.71
CA LEU A 544 -14.63 10.25 -11.83
C LEU A 544 -13.73 10.03 -13.07
N PRO A 545 -12.60 9.31 -12.94
CA PRO A 545 -11.78 8.90 -14.09
C PRO A 545 -12.42 7.69 -14.78
N VAL A 546 -13.30 7.97 -15.75
CA VAL A 546 -14.10 6.94 -16.44
C VAL A 546 -13.31 6.31 -17.58
N LEU A 547 -13.27 4.98 -17.61
CA LEU A 547 -12.73 4.19 -18.70
C LEU A 547 -13.90 3.74 -19.62
N PRO A 548 -14.08 4.33 -20.78
CA PRO A 548 -15.13 3.93 -21.71
C PRO A 548 -15.01 2.47 -22.14
N ALA A 549 -16.12 1.81 -22.42
CA ALA A 549 -16.10 0.42 -22.92
C ALA A 549 -15.32 0.25 -24.23
N SER A 550 -15.20 1.32 -25.02
CA SER A 550 -14.42 1.36 -26.26
C SER A 550 -12.93 1.64 -26.07
N ALA A 551 -12.48 1.91 -24.84
CA ALA A 551 -11.07 2.18 -24.57
C ALA A 551 -10.20 0.94 -24.87
N PRO A 552 -9.03 1.12 -25.49
CA PRO A 552 -8.13 0.02 -25.77
C PRO A 552 -7.57 -0.55 -24.46
N THR A 553 -7.81 -1.83 -24.24
CA THR A 553 -7.21 -2.60 -23.13
C THR A 553 -6.48 -3.81 -23.70
N LEU A 554 -5.50 -4.29 -22.94
CA LEU A 554 -4.76 -5.50 -23.28
C LEU A 554 -5.43 -6.71 -22.64
N GLU A 555 -5.12 -7.90 -23.16
CA GLU A 555 -5.48 -9.14 -22.47
C GLU A 555 -4.65 -9.26 -21.18
N PRO A 556 -5.28 -9.56 -20.04
CA PRO A 556 -4.55 -9.81 -18.82
C PRO A 556 -3.75 -11.09 -18.92
N PRO A 557 -2.60 -11.20 -18.22
CA PRO A 557 -1.84 -12.44 -18.11
C PRO A 557 -2.70 -13.60 -17.58
N ALA A 558 -2.39 -14.82 -18.00
CA ALA A 558 -2.97 -16.02 -17.41
C ALA A 558 -2.28 -16.30 -16.09
N PHE A 559 -2.94 -16.02 -14.98
CA PHE A 559 -2.42 -16.32 -13.65
C PHE A 559 -2.61 -17.79 -13.29
N ARG A 560 -1.60 -18.35 -12.63
CA ARG A 560 -1.77 -19.61 -11.92
C ARG A 560 -2.66 -19.35 -10.70
N LEU A 561 -3.82 -19.99 -10.68
CA LEU A 561 -4.70 -19.95 -9.52
C LEU A 561 -4.13 -20.90 -8.48
N ASP A 562 -3.97 -20.41 -7.25
CA ASP A 562 -3.40 -21.21 -6.19
C ASP A 562 -4.40 -22.26 -5.71
N PRO A 563 -4.05 -23.54 -5.72
CA PRO A 563 -4.64 -24.44 -4.75
C PRO A 563 -4.05 -24.05 -3.39
N PRO A 564 -4.86 -23.84 -2.35
CA PRO A 564 -4.35 -23.56 -1.02
C PRO A 564 -3.36 -24.67 -0.62
N VAL A 565 -2.14 -24.25 -0.24
CA VAL A 565 -1.10 -25.16 0.27
C VAL A 565 -1.44 -25.58 1.68
#